data_5dd8a1898af62d96a02daed6e102b33b
#
_entry.id   5dd8a1898af62d96a02daed6e102b33b
#
_cell.length_a   1.000
_cell.length_b   1.000
_cell.length_c   1.000
_cell.angle_alpha   90.00
_cell.angle_beta   90.00
_cell.angle_gamma   90.00
#
_symmetry.space_group_name_H-M   'P 1'
#
loop_
_entity.id
_entity.type
_entity.pdbx_description
1 polymer ?
#
loop_
_entity_poly.entity_id
_entity_poly.type
_entity_poly.pdbx_seq_one_letter_code
_entity_poly.pdbx_strand_id
1 'polypeptide(L)'
;MNANPVFSLHIPTKILFGCGELRKLATEKLPGKKALIVISSGTSMKKYGYLDKVVELLQENNTESVVYDKILPNPIKSHVMEAASVCREQKCDFIVGLGGGSSIDSAKAIAVMACNDGDYWDYIPAGSGKGRPVTKALPVIAIPTTAGTGTEADPWSVITNEEAKEKIGFGSTLTFPVLSIIDPELMVSIPPHLTAYQGFDAFFHAAEGFLANCATPISDLYALEAIRLLSVSYTHLTLPTKLE
;
A
#
# COMPACT_ATOMS: atom_id res chain seq x y z
N MET A 1 -19.72 -8.89 26.00
CA MET A 1 -18.36 -8.29 26.00
C MET A 1 -17.57 -8.89 27.13
N ASN A 2 -16.39 -9.45 26.88
CA ASN A 2 -15.49 -9.91 27.95
C ASN A 2 -15.09 -8.70 28.79
N ALA A 3 -15.23 -8.79 30.10
CA ALA A 3 -14.94 -7.68 31.03
C ALA A 3 -13.46 -7.24 31.03
N ASN A 4 -12.56 -8.09 30.51
CA ASN A 4 -11.10 -7.80 30.38
C ASN A 4 -10.60 -8.31 29.02
N PRO A 5 -10.71 -7.53 27.94
CA PRO A 5 -10.19 -7.92 26.65
C PRO A 5 -8.65 -8.01 26.69
N VAL A 6 -8.10 -9.13 26.25
CA VAL A 6 -6.65 -9.31 26.05
C VAL A 6 -6.38 -9.20 24.57
N PHE A 7 -5.55 -8.23 24.17
CA PHE A 7 -5.17 -8.01 22.77
C PHE A 7 -3.74 -7.46 22.68
N SER A 8 -3.16 -7.56 21.47
CA SER A 8 -1.90 -6.93 21.12
C SER A 8 -2.14 -5.93 19.99
N LEU A 9 -1.55 -4.74 20.08
CA LEU A 9 -1.56 -3.72 19.05
C LEU A 9 -0.14 -3.46 18.57
N HIS A 10 0.08 -3.53 17.25
CA HIS A 10 1.36 -3.25 16.64
C HIS A 10 1.17 -2.45 15.34
N ILE A 11 1.49 -1.15 15.38
CA ILE A 11 1.39 -0.22 14.23
C ILE A 11 2.74 0.52 14.14
N PRO A 12 3.76 -0.09 13.50
CA PRO A 12 5.12 0.45 13.49
C PRO A 12 5.34 1.54 12.44
N THR A 13 4.40 1.76 11.53
CA THR A 13 4.55 2.69 10.41
C THR A 13 4.60 4.15 10.90
N LYS A 14 5.66 4.88 10.54
CA LYS A 14 5.67 6.34 10.66
C LYS A 14 4.79 6.93 9.57
N ILE A 15 3.77 7.70 9.95
CA ILE A 15 2.85 8.36 9.02
C ILE A 15 3.10 9.86 9.02
N LEU A 16 3.34 10.45 7.85
CA LEU A 16 3.30 11.89 7.59
C LEU A 16 2.03 12.18 6.81
N PHE A 17 1.17 13.03 7.35
CA PHE A 17 -0.13 13.34 6.74
C PHE A 17 -0.34 14.85 6.62
N GLY A 18 -0.66 15.30 5.42
CA GLY A 18 -1.03 16.70 5.15
C GLY A 18 -0.67 17.15 3.74
N CYS A 19 -1.25 18.26 3.31
CA CYS A 19 -0.95 18.87 2.01
C CYS A 19 0.50 19.33 1.97
N GLY A 20 1.23 18.97 0.90
CA GLY A 20 2.64 19.29 0.72
C GLY A 20 3.62 18.40 1.49
N GLU A 21 3.15 17.39 2.26
CA GLU A 21 4.01 16.50 3.03
C GLU A 21 4.92 15.63 2.14
N LEU A 22 4.59 15.44 0.86
CA LEU A 22 5.48 14.77 -0.09
C LEU A 22 6.90 15.36 -0.10
N ARG A 23 7.03 16.66 0.13
CA ARG A 23 8.33 17.36 0.18
C ARG A 23 9.26 16.84 1.27
N LYS A 24 8.71 16.22 2.32
CA LYS A 24 9.49 15.61 3.40
C LYS A 24 10.38 14.47 2.90
N LEU A 25 10.06 13.86 1.76
CA LEU A 25 10.90 12.83 1.17
C LEU A 25 12.34 13.32 0.92
N ALA A 26 12.53 14.61 0.64
CA ALA A 26 13.85 15.21 0.47
C ALA A 26 14.68 15.34 1.77
N THR A 27 14.02 15.33 2.94
CA THR A 27 14.69 15.63 4.23
C THR A 27 14.54 14.52 5.27
N GLU A 28 13.62 13.60 5.09
CA GLU A 28 13.45 12.45 5.98
C GLU A 28 14.66 11.52 5.91
N LYS A 29 14.92 10.84 7.03
CA LYS A 29 15.93 9.79 7.07
C LYS A 29 15.38 8.56 6.34
N LEU A 30 15.84 8.34 5.12
CA LEU A 30 15.44 7.18 4.31
C LEU A 30 16.18 5.91 4.77
N PRO A 31 15.57 4.72 4.54
CA PRO A 31 16.13 3.45 5.01
C PRO A 31 17.32 2.95 4.18
N GLY A 32 17.67 3.62 3.09
CA GLY A 32 18.72 3.23 2.18
C GLY A 32 19.19 4.35 1.27
N LYS A 33 19.96 3.99 0.23
CA LYS A 33 20.56 4.93 -0.73
C LYS A 33 20.10 4.69 -2.17
N LYS A 34 19.42 3.58 -2.44
CA LYS A 34 18.90 3.27 -3.78
C LYS A 34 17.51 2.65 -3.71
N ALA A 35 16.52 3.36 -4.22
CA ALA A 35 15.12 2.94 -4.22
C ALA A 35 14.71 2.20 -5.48
N LEU A 36 13.86 1.18 -5.37
CA LEU A 36 13.00 0.75 -6.47
C LEU A 36 11.64 1.45 -6.32
N ILE A 37 11.31 2.35 -7.25
CA ILE A 37 9.98 2.99 -7.30
C ILE A 37 9.04 2.10 -8.08
N VAL A 38 7.97 1.64 -7.44
CA VAL A 38 6.96 0.74 -7.99
C VAL A 38 5.69 1.51 -8.28
N ILE A 39 5.30 1.56 -9.55
CA ILE A 39 4.08 2.24 -10.01
C ILE A 39 3.24 1.34 -10.91
N SER A 40 1.99 1.71 -11.12
CA SER A 40 1.12 1.02 -12.08
C SER A 40 1.54 1.27 -13.53
N SER A 41 1.16 0.35 -14.42
CA SER A 41 1.36 0.46 -15.87
C SER A 41 0.48 1.56 -16.52
N GLY A 42 -0.40 2.18 -15.74
CA GLY A 42 -1.20 3.31 -16.17
C GLY A 42 -0.36 4.59 -16.36
N THR A 43 -0.97 5.59 -16.98
CA THR A 43 -0.27 6.85 -17.32
C THR A 43 -0.31 7.90 -16.22
N SER A 44 -1.16 7.78 -15.20
CA SER A 44 -1.46 8.84 -14.23
C SER A 44 -0.22 9.33 -13.47
N MET A 45 0.64 8.45 -12.99
CA MET A 45 1.83 8.83 -12.22
C MET A 45 2.80 9.69 -13.03
N LYS A 46 2.95 9.37 -14.32
CA LYS A 46 3.78 10.15 -15.28
C LYS A 46 3.04 11.41 -15.73
N LYS A 47 1.77 11.29 -16.13
CA LYS A 47 0.95 12.39 -16.68
C LYS A 47 0.79 13.56 -15.71
N TYR A 48 0.62 13.27 -14.42
CA TYR A 48 0.45 14.31 -13.41
C TYR A 48 1.78 14.75 -12.75
N GLY A 49 2.92 14.24 -13.22
CA GLY A 49 4.24 14.59 -12.73
C GLY A 49 4.58 14.02 -11.34
N TYR A 50 3.77 13.11 -10.79
CA TYR A 50 4.00 12.55 -9.45
C TYR A 50 5.27 11.71 -9.39
N LEU A 51 5.53 10.90 -10.44
CA LEU A 51 6.76 10.12 -10.54
C LEU A 51 7.99 11.02 -10.59
N ASP A 52 7.98 12.03 -11.46
CA ASP A 52 9.11 12.95 -11.64
C ASP A 52 9.41 13.69 -10.35
N LYS A 53 8.36 14.11 -9.63
CA LYS A 53 8.50 14.78 -8.33
C LYS A 53 9.11 13.87 -7.26
N VAL A 54 8.72 12.60 -7.19
CA VAL A 54 9.30 11.63 -6.26
C VAL A 54 10.77 11.37 -6.59
N VAL A 55 11.11 11.21 -7.88
CA VAL A 55 12.51 11.05 -8.32
C VAL A 55 13.36 12.25 -7.94
N GLU A 56 12.88 13.47 -8.19
CA GLU A 56 13.56 14.71 -7.81
C GLU A 56 13.84 14.79 -6.30
N LEU A 57 12.81 14.52 -5.47
CA LEU A 57 12.94 14.57 -4.01
C LEU A 57 13.89 13.49 -3.46
N LEU A 58 13.92 12.30 -4.06
CA LEU A 58 14.90 11.27 -3.72
C LEU A 58 16.31 11.72 -4.09
N GLN A 59 16.51 12.36 -5.24
CA GLN A 59 17.81 12.91 -5.65
C GLN A 59 18.26 14.02 -4.70
N GLU A 60 17.38 14.93 -4.28
CA GLU A 60 17.66 15.94 -3.27
C GLU A 60 18.11 15.30 -1.94
N ASN A 61 17.60 14.10 -1.61
CA ASN A 61 18.00 13.31 -0.44
C ASN A 61 19.27 12.45 -0.68
N ASN A 62 20.00 12.68 -1.77
CA ASN A 62 21.15 11.87 -2.17
C ASN A 62 20.83 10.37 -2.29
N THR A 63 19.66 10.05 -2.83
CA THR A 63 19.17 8.69 -3.04
C THR A 63 18.93 8.44 -4.53
N GLU A 64 19.56 7.40 -5.05
CA GLU A 64 19.32 6.93 -6.43
C GLU A 64 17.98 6.22 -6.52
N SER A 65 17.40 6.18 -7.72
CA SER A 65 16.16 5.44 -7.95
C SER A 65 16.13 4.71 -9.28
N VAL A 66 15.45 3.58 -9.29
CA VAL A 66 15.09 2.79 -10.47
C VAL A 66 13.57 2.66 -10.49
N VAL A 67 12.96 2.75 -11.67
CA VAL A 67 11.49 2.68 -11.80
C VAL A 67 11.07 1.33 -12.35
N TYR A 68 10.07 0.71 -11.72
CA TYR A 68 9.32 -0.42 -12.24
C TYR A 68 7.86 0.01 -12.44
N ASP A 69 7.40 0.06 -13.69
CA ASP A 69 6.13 0.68 -14.10
C ASP A 69 5.15 -0.30 -14.78
N LYS A 70 5.21 -1.58 -14.40
CA LYS A 70 4.39 -2.62 -15.03
C LYS A 70 3.24 -3.14 -14.17
N ILE A 71 3.01 -2.60 -12.95
CA ILE A 71 1.99 -3.12 -12.05
C ILE A 71 0.59 -2.92 -12.64
N LEU A 72 -0.18 -4.01 -12.71
CA LEU A 72 -1.56 -4.00 -13.16
C LEU A 72 -2.53 -3.64 -12.01
N PRO A 73 -3.70 -3.07 -12.31
CA PRO A 73 -4.83 -3.16 -11.40
C PRO A 73 -5.09 -4.64 -11.06
N ASN A 74 -5.27 -4.98 -9.77
CA ASN A 74 -5.20 -6.37 -9.28
C ASN A 74 -3.83 -7.01 -9.60
N PRO A 75 -2.82 -6.71 -8.79
CA PRO A 75 -1.43 -7.07 -9.10
C PRO A 75 -1.25 -8.59 -9.17
N ILE A 76 -0.35 -9.00 -10.04
CA ILE A 76 -0.10 -10.40 -10.37
C ILE A 76 1.28 -10.87 -9.91
N LYS A 77 1.39 -12.14 -9.57
CA LYS A 77 2.61 -12.78 -9.06
C LYS A 77 3.79 -12.61 -10.01
N SER A 78 3.56 -12.80 -11.32
CA SER A 78 4.64 -12.70 -12.31
C SER A 78 5.34 -11.34 -12.31
N HIS A 79 4.58 -10.24 -12.16
CA HIS A 79 5.16 -8.89 -12.07
C HIS A 79 5.91 -8.66 -10.75
N VAL A 80 5.45 -9.24 -9.65
CA VAL A 80 6.17 -9.21 -8.36
C VAL A 80 7.54 -9.89 -8.50
N MET A 81 7.58 -11.07 -9.11
CA MET A 81 8.80 -11.83 -9.30
C MET A 81 9.79 -11.13 -10.25
N GLU A 82 9.30 -10.55 -11.35
CA GLU A 82 10.08 -9.75 -12.28
C GLU A 82 10.70 -8.53 -11.58
N ALA A 83 9.89 -7.76 -10.87
CA ALA A 83 10.34 -6.57 -10.16
C ALA A 83 11.36 -6.89 -9.05
N ALA A 84 11.19 -8.02 -8.37
CA ALA A 84 12.16 -8.49 -7.37
C ALA A 84 13.52 -8.84 -8.01
N SER A 85 13.53 -9.40 -9.23
CA SER A 85 14.78 -9.60 -10.00
C SER A 85 15.44 -8.27 -10.34
N VAL A 86 14.68 -7.31 -10.87
CA VAL A 86 15.17 -5.95 -11.15
C VAL A 86 15.75 -5.31 -9.88
N CYS A 87 15.06 -5.45 -8.75
CA CYS A 87 15.49 -4.91 -7.46
C CYS A 87 16.87 -5.47 -7.05
N ARG A 88 17.07 -6.79 -7.16
CA ARG A 88 18.34 -7.46 -6.86
C ARG A 88 19.45 -7.06 -7.82
N GLU A 89 19.19 -7.10 -9.13
CA GLU A 89 20.16 -6.76 -10.19
C GLU A 89 20.65 -5.32 -10.06
N GLN A 90 19.72 -4.41 -9.76
CA GLN A 90 20.01 -2.99 -9.59
C GLN A 90 20.55 -2.68 -8.19
N LYS A 91 20.60 -3.65 -7.28
CA LYS A 91 21.05 -3.51 -5.89
C LYS A 91 20.28 -2.41 -5.13
N CYS A 92 18.96 -2.35 -5.33
CA CYS A 92 18.11 -1.47 -4.53
C CYS A 92 18.06 -1.98 -3.10
N ASP A 93 18.07 -1.06 -2.14
CA ASP A 93 18.12 -1.37 -0.71
C ASP A 93 16.82 -1.03 0.02
N PHE A 94 15.87 -0.39 -0.66
CA PHE A 94 14.48 -0.20 -0.21
C PHE A 94 13.53 -0.01 -1.39
N ILE A 95 12.22 -0.01 -1.11
CA ILE A 95 11.19 0.09 -2.15
C ILE A 95 10.26 1.27 -1.84
N VAL A 96 9.88 2.02 -2.87
CA VAL A 96 8.86 3.07 -2.80
C VAL A 96 7.64 2.62 -3.59
N GLY A 97 6.53 2.35 -2.92
CA GLY A 97 5.23 2.11 -3.56
C GLY A 97 4.53 3.45 -3.81
N LEU A 98 4.51 3.92 -5.05
CA LEU A 98 3.85 5.17 -5.45
C LEU A 98 2.60 4.87 -6.27
N GLY A 99 1.43 5.19 -5.75
CA GLY A 99 0.17 4.96 -6.45
C GLY A 99 -0.96 4.49 -5.55
N GLY A 100 -1.91 3.77 -6.10
CA GLY A 100 -2.99 3.14 -5.35
C GLY A 100 -2.57 1.83 -4.67
N GLY A 101 -3.53 1.14 -4.05
CA GLY A 101 -3.31 -0.11 -3.32
C GLY A 101 -2.48 -1.14 -4.09
N SER A 102 -2.76 -1.33 -5.39
CA SER A 102 -2.02 -2.28 -6.24
C SER A 102 -0.51 -2.02 -6.28
N SER A 103 -0.08 -0.75 -6.35
CA SER A 103 1.34 -0.38 -6.37
C SER A 103 2.00 -0.63 -5.01
N ILE A 104 1.31 -0.30 -3.91
CA ILE A 104 1.84 -0.45 -2.56
C ILE A 104 1.86 -1.92 -2.14
N ASP A 105 0.81 -2.68 -2.45
CA ASP A 105 0.74 -4.13 -2.24
C ASP A 105 1.86 -4.85 -2.99
N SER A 106 2.07 -4.49 -4.26
CA SER A 106 3.20 -5.02 -5.03
C SER A 106 4.54 -4.66 -4.41
N ALA A 107 4.72 -3.42 -3.92
CA ALA A 107 5.96 -3.00 -3.26
C ALA A 107 6.27 -3.86 -2.03
N LYS A 108 5.27 -4.20 -1.22
CA LYS A 108 5.43 -5.11 -0.06
C LYS A 108 5.81 -6.52 -0.50
N ALA A 109 5.13 -7.08 -1.51
CA ALA A 109 5.43 -8.40 -2.04
C ALA A 109 6.84 -8.48 -2.67
N ILE A 110 7.23 -7.44 -3.43
CA ILE A 110 8.57 -7.28 -4.01
C ILE A 110 9.62 -7.20 -2.90
N ALA A 111 9.35 -6.48 -1.81
CA ALA A 111 10.25 -6.36 -0.67
C ALA A 111 10.58 -7.73 -0.04
N VAL A 112 9.59 -8.61 0.06
CA VAL A 112 9.78 -10.00 0.48
C VAL A 112 10.66 -10.75 -0.52
N MET A 113 10.30 -10.73 -1.81
CA MET A 113 10.98 -11.52 -2.83
C MET A 113 12.37 -11.00 -3.20
N ALA A 114 12.67 -9.74 -2.92
CA ALA A 114 14.03 -9.20 -3.09
C ALA A 114 15.05 -9.83 -2.11
N CYS A 115 14.56 -10.33 -0.96
CA CYS A 115 15.40 -10.87 0.11
C CYS A 115 15.30 -12.39 0.31
N ASN A 116 14.37 -13.05 -0.39
CA ASN A 116 14.10 -14.47 -0.16
C ASN A 116 14.11 -15.24 -1.48
N ASP A 117 14.47 -16.53 -1.41
CA ASP A 117 14.54 -17.41 -2.56
C ASP A 117 13.19 -18.09 -2.85
N GLY A 118 13.06 -18.63 -4.07
CA GLY A 118 11.88 -19.38 -4.51
C GLY A 118 10.83 -18.52 -5.16
N ASP A 119 9.57 -18.91 -5.02
CA ASP A 119 8.40 -18.22 -5.57
C ASP A 119 7.65 -17.49 -4.45
N TYR A 120 6.97 -16.39 -4.78
CA TYR A 120 6.17 -15.65 -3.78
C TYR A 120 5.11 -16.52 -3.12
N TRP A 121 4.53 -17.47 -3.88
CA TRP A 121 3.54 -18.41 -3.35
C TRP A 121 4.10 -19.41 -2.34
N ASP A 122 5.42 -19.59 -2.29
CA ASP A 122 6.05 -20.40 -1.24
C ASP A 122 5.82 -19.81 0.16
N TYR A 123 5.59 -18.49 0.26
CA TYR A 123 5.41 -17.76 1.52
C TYR A 123 3.94 -17.56 1.90
N ILE A 124 3.00 -17.79 0.99
CA ILE A 124 1.57 -17.65 1.23
C ILE A 124 1.07 -18.82 2.07
N PRO A 125 0.40 -18.56 3.23
CA PRO A 125 -0.04 -19.65 4.14
C PRO A 125 -1.43 -20.21 3.79
N ALA A 126 -1.99 -19.88 2.63
CA ALA A 126 -3.32 -20.27 2.21
C ALA A 126 -3.35 -20.72 0.74
N GLY A 127 -4.46 -21.31 0.31
CA GLY A 127 -4.64 -21.80 -1.06
C GLY A 127 -3.58 -22.84 -1.43
N SER A 128 -2.95 -22.69 -2.59
CA SER A 128 -1.85 -23.54 -3.07
C SER A 128 -0.47 -23.13 -2.53
N GLY A 129 -0.43 -22.16 -1.63
CA GLY A 129 0.80 -21.69 -0.99
C GLY A 129 1.43 -22.69 -0.04
N LYS A 130 2.71 -22.50 0.29
CA LYS A 130 3.47 -23.45 1.15
C LYS A 130 3.68 -22.96 2.59
N GLY A 131 3.32 -21.71 2.89
CA GLY A 131 3.42 -21.15 4.23
C GLY A 131 4.85 -21.03 4.78
N ARG A 132 5.87 -20.90 3.93
CA ARG A 132 7.24 -20.67 4.41
C ARG A 132 7.30 -19.36 5.19
N PRO A 133 8.03 -19.30 6.31
CA PRO A 133 8.17 -18.07 7.07
C PRO A 133 8.99 -17.04 6.28
N VAL A 134 8.51 -15.79 6.25
CA VAL A 134 9.31 -14.65 5.78
C VAL A 134 10.30 -14.26 6.86
N THR A 135 11.58 -14.33 6.56
CA THR A 135 12.66 -14.02 7.51
C THR A 135 13.27 -12.64 7.31
N LYS A 136 13.12 -12.07 6.10
CA LYS A 136 13.65 -10.76 5.72
C LYS A 136 12.72 -10.09 4.70
N ALA A 137 12.67 -8.78 4.72
CA ALA A 137 12.09 -7.96 3.66
C ALA A 137 12.87 -6.65 3.56
N LEU A 138 12.92 -6.04 2.38
CA LEU A 138 13.42 -4.68 2.24
C LEU A 138 12.46 -3.70 2.90
N PRO A 139 12.92 -2.57 3.43
CA PRO A 139 12.04 -1.51 3.90
C PRO A 139 11.15 -0.98 2.77
N VAL A 140 9.89 -0.67 3.09
CA VAL A 140 8.94 -0.09 2.15
C VAL A 140 8.55 1.31 2.60
N ILE A 141 8.57 2.27 1.68
CA ILE A 141 7.96 3.59 1.82
C ILE A 141 6.69 3.59 0.97
N ALA A 142 5.56 3.97 1.56
CA ALA A 142 4.29 4.06 0.85
C ALA A 142 3.92 5.52 0.57
N ILE A 143 3.57 5.83 -0.68
CA ILE A 143 3.09 7.15 -1.11
C ILE A 143 1.77 6.92 -1.85
N PRO A 144 0.63 6.85 -1.12
CA PRO A 144 -0.67 6.62 -1.72
C PRO A 144 -1.12 7.82 -2.55
N THR A 145 -1.70 7.54 -3.72
CA THR A 145 -2.37 8.53 -4.57
C THR A 145 -3.86 8.26 -4.69
N THR A 146 -4.38 7.32 -3.89
CA THR A 146 -5.79 6.97 -3.74
C THR A 146 -6.10 6.78 -2.26
N ALA A 147 -7.36 6.99 -1.88
CA ALA A 147 -7.88 6.65 -0.56
C ALA A 147 -8.58 5.27 -0.60
N GLY A 148 -9.02 4.76 0.55
CA GLY A 148 -9.89 3.59 0.67
C GLY A 148 -9.19 2.36 1.20
N THR A 149 -8.13 1.91 0.56
CA THR A 149 -7.48 0.62 0.87
C THR A 149 -6.76 0.57 2.23
N GLY A 150 -6.22 1.71 2.72
CA GLY A 150 -5.46 1.74 3.97
C GLY A 150 -4.12 1.01 3.95
N THR A 151 -3.73 0.47 2.78
CA THR A 151 -2.52 -0.37 2.65
C THR A 151 -1.22 0.34 3.05
N GLU A 152 -1.22 1.66 3.07
CA GLU A 152 -0.09 2.45 3.58
C GLU A 152 0.12 2.33 5.09
N ALA A 153 -0.86 1.83 5.84
CA ALA A 153 -0.81 1.72 7.30
C ALA A 153 -0.82 0.28 7.82
N ASP A 154 -0.94 -0.71 6.93
CA ASP A 154 -1.04 -2.12 7.27
C ASP A 154 0.08 -2.98 6.63
N PRO A 155 0.24 -4.25 7.01
CA PRO A 155 1.23 -5.14 6.43
C PRO A 155 0.72 -5.92 5.21
N TRP A 156 -0.59 -5.84 4.89
CA TRP A 156 -1.22 -6.71 3.91
C TRP A 156 -0.86 -6.34 2.48
N SER A 157 -0.80 -7.34 1.65
CA SER A 157 -0.53 -7.28 0.22
C SER A 157 -1.40 -8.33 -0.47
N VAL A 158 -2.26 -7.91 -1.39
CA VAL A 158 -3.20 -8.79 -2.09
C VAL A 158 -2.70 -9.02 -3.51
N ILE A 159 -2.19 -10.22 -3.77
CA ILE A 159 -1.60 -10.60 -5.06
C ILE A 159 -2.39 -11.74 -5.69
N THR A 160 -2.49 -11.71 -7.02
CA THR A 160 -3.11 -12.78 -7.81
C THR A 160 -2.04 -13.72 -8.35
N ASN A 161 -2.21 -15.02 -8.12
CA ASN A 161 -1.47 -16.07 -8.82
C ASN A 161 -2.28 -16.49 -10.05
N GLU A 162 -1.80 -16.10 -11.22
CA GLU A 162 -2.52 -16.33 -12.48
C GLU A 162 -2.59 -17.82 -12.83
N GLU A 163 -1.56 -18.59 -12.48
CA GLU A 163 -1.47 -20.03 -12.76
C GLU A 163 -2.47 -20.83 -11.91
N ALA A 164 -2.50 -20.54 -10.60
CA ALA A 164 -3.42 -21.20 -9.67
C ALA A 164 -4.82 -20.59 -9.67
N LYS A 165 -5.02 -19.42 -10.32
CA LYS A 165 -6.28 -18.64 -10.29
C LYS A 165 -6.71 -18.27 -8.87
N GLU A 166 -5.76 -17.94 -8.05
CA GLU A 166 -5.95 -17.54 -6.64
C GLU A 166 -5.63 -16.06 -6.44
N LYS A 167 -6.42 -15.36 -5.64
CA LYS A 167 -6.16 -14.00 -5.18
C LYS A 167 -6.15 -14.01 -3.65
N ILE A 168 -4.98 -13.85 -3.06
CA ILE A 168 -4.78 -14.05 -1.61
C ILE A 168 -4.07 -12.84 -1.02
N GLY A 169 -4.56 -12.39 0.14
CA GLY A 169 -3.90 -11.41 0.98
C GLY A 169 -2.87 -12.07 1.89
N PHE A 170 -1.68 -11.51 1.94
CA PHE A 170 -0.61 -11.93 2.83
C PHE A 170 0.05 -10.73 3.49
N GLY A 171 0.39 -10.87 4.76
CA GLY A 171 1.12 -9.84 5.50
C GLY A 171 1.95 -10.46 6.62
N SER A 172 3.01 -9.78 6.98
CA SER A 172 3.85 -10.11 8.14
C SER A 172 4.29 -8.82 8.83
N THR A 173 4.84 -8.91 10.03
CA THR A 173 5.40 -7.72 10.72
C THR A 173 6.52 -7.03 9.93
N LEU A 174 7.15 -7.73 8.99
CA LEU A 174 8.23 -7.21 8.14
C LEU A 174 7.71 -6.45 6.91
N THR A 175 6.42 -6.56 6.57
CA THR A 175 5.81 -5.93 5.40
C THR A 175 5.07 -4.63 5.71
N PHE A 176 5.02 -4.20 6.97
CA PHE A 176 4.58 -2.83 7.27
C PHE A 176 5.49 -1.81 6.58
N PRO A 177 4.94 -0.78 5.92
CA PRO A 177 5.75 0.35 5.49
C PRO A 177 6.48 0.97 6.69
N VAL A 178 7.76 1.29 6.53
CA VAL A 178 8.52 1.99 7.58
C VAL A 178 8.18 3.48 7.63
N LEU A 179 7.74 4.01 6.50
CA LEU A 179 7.29 5.40 6.32
C LEU A 179 6.14 5.42 5.33
N SER A 180 5.10 6.17 5.64
CA SER A 180 4.00 6.48 4.73
C SER A 180 3.80 7.99 4.64
N ILE A 181 3.80 8.51 3.41
CA ILE A 181 3.59 9.94 3.14
C ILE A 181 2.24 10.08 2.46
N ILE A 182 1.25 10.53 3.22
CA ILE A 182 -0.14 10.69 2.77
C ILE A 182 -0.37 12.18 2.48
N ASP A 183 -0.19 12.55 1.21
CA ASP A 183 -0.37 13.91 0.74
C ASP A 183 -1.66 14.01 -0.07
N PRO A 184 -2.71 14.67 0.45
CA PRO A 184 -3.98 14.81 -0.26
C PRO A 184 -3.86 15.51 -1.63
N GLU A 185 -2.81 16.30 -1.87
CA GLU A 185 -2.59 16.95 -3.17
C GLU A 185 -2.34 15.93 -4.29
N LEU A 186 -1.86 14.72 -3.97
CA LEU A 186 -1.70 13.62 -4.94
C LEU A 186 -3.03 12.97 -5.34
N MET A 187 -4.12 13.27 -4.64
CA MET A 187 -5.43 12.67 -4.84
C MET A 187 -6.42 13.57 -5.59
N VAL A 188 -6.08 14.85 -5.78
CA VAL A 188 -6.99 15.84 -6.42
C VAL A 188 -7.27 15.54 -7.91
N SER A 189 -6.44 14.73 -8.55
CA SER A 189 -6.62 14.31 -9.94
C SER A 189 -7.56 13.11 -10.12
N ILE A 190 -8.07 12.53 -9.04
CA ILE A 190 -8.95 11.37 -9.09
C ILE A 190 -10.32 11.79 -9.63
N PRO A 191 -10.86 11.10 -10.65
CA PRO A 191 -12.20 11.38 -11.14
C PRO A 191 -13.27 11.21 -10.05
N PRO A 192 -14.35 12.01 -10.04
CA PRO A 192 -15.37 11.98 -8.99
C PRO A 192 -15.98 10.61 -8.72
N HIS A 193 -16.25 9.82 -9.77
CA HIS A 193 -16.82 8.48 -9.62
C HIS A 193 -15.83 7.52 -8.90
N LEU A 194 -14.54 7.63 -9.16
CA LEU A 194 -13.52 6.83 -8.44
C LEU A 194 -13.36 7.31 -7.00
N THR A 195 -13.48 8.61 -6.75
CA THR A 195 -13.51 9.14 -5.38
C THR A 195 -14.67 8.54 -4.59
N ALA A 196 -15.86 8.46 -5.21
CA ALA A 196 -17.02 7.82 -4.58
C ALA A 196 -16.75 6.35 -4.25
N TYR A 197 -16.20 5.56 -5.20
CA TYR A 197 -15.87 4.15 -4.95
C TYR A 197 -14.86 3.97 -3.82
N GLN A 198 -13.83 4.83 -3.76
CA GLN A 198 -12.84 4.82 -2.68
C GLN A 198 -13.45 5.15 -1.32
N GLY A 199 -14.42 6.05 -1.28
CA GLY A 199 -15.15 6.35 -0.04
C GLY A 199 -15.98 5.19 0.47
N PHE A 200 -16.64 4.46 -0.42
CA PHE A 200 -17.33 3.23 -0.05
C PHE A 200 -16.36 2.13 0.37
N ASP A 201 -15.23 1.99 -0.31
CA ASP A 201 -14.18 1.04 0.06
C ASP A 201 -13.68 1.30 1.48
N ALA A 202 -13.33 2.55 1.80
CA ALA A 202 -12.94 2.96 3.15
C ALA A 202 -14.04 2.72 4.19
N PHE A 203 -15.31 3.01 3.83
CA PHE A 203 -16.44 2.77 4.72
C PHE A 203 -16.61 1.30 5.06
N PHE A 204 -16.56 0.44 4.04
CA PHE A 204 -16.71 -1.00 4.25
C PHE A 204 -15.54 -1.59 5.02
N HIS A 205 -14.30 -1.18 4.76
CA HIS A 205 -13.15 -1.59 5.58
C HIS A 205 -13.33 -1.22 7.06
N ALA A 206 -13.79 0.00 7.33
CA ALA A 206 -14.06 0.43 8.70
C ALA A 206 -15.22 -0.36 9.34
N ALA A 207 -16.31 -0.59 8.61
CA ALA A 207 -17.46 -1.36 9.09
C ALA A 207 -17.09 -2.84 9.33
N GLU A 208 -16.36 -3.47 8.42
CA GLU A 208 -15.87 -4.84 8.57
C GLU A 208 -14.93 -4.97 9.77
N GLY A 209 -13.99 -4.02 9.94
CA GLY A 209 -13.10 -3.99 11.09
C GLY A 209 -13.85 -3.88 12.42
N PHE A 210 -14.91 -3.07 12.48
CA PHE A 210 -15.76 -2.94 13.66
C PHE A 210 -16.57 -4.21 13.97
N LEU A 211 -17.02 -4.93 12.93
CA LEU A 211 -17.82 -6.16 13.07
C LEU A 211 -16.96 -7.41 13.20
N ALA A 212 -15.64 -7.31 13.04
CA ALA A 212 -14.74 -8.44 13.05
C ALA A 212 -14.70 -9.14 14.43
N ASN A 213 -14.60 -10.45 14.43
CA ASN A 213 -14.48 -11.24 15.68
C ASN A 213 -13.21 -10.92 16.47
N CYS A 214 -12.18 -10.39 15.82
CA CYS A 214 -10.91 -9.96 16.41
C CYS A 214 -10.88 -8.46 16.75
N ALA A 215 -12.01 -7.76 16.63
CA ALA A 215 -12.10 -6.34 16.97
C ALA A 215 -11.69 -6.09 18.44
N THR A 216 -11.04 -4.97 18.66
CA THR A 216 -10.54 -4.53 19.97
C THR A 216 -11.07 -3.16 20.28
N PRO A 217 -11.09 -2.73 21.56
CA PRO A 217 -11.53 -1.37 21.90
C PRO A 217 -10.78 -0.26 21.15
N ILE A 218 -9.51 -0.50 20.76
CA ILE A 218 -8.71 0.47 20.00
C ILE A 218 -9.08 0.44 18.53
N SER A 219 -9.21 -0.75 17.91
CA SER A 219 -9.67 -0.84 16.52
C SER A 219 -11.07 -0.25 16.34
N ASP A 220 -11.94 -0.44 17.31
CA ASP A 220 -13.32 0.11 17.32
C ASP A 220 -13.32 1.64 17.30
N LEU A 221 -12.43 2.27 18.08
CA LEU A 221 -12.28 3.73 18.07
C LEU A 221 -11.87 4.26 16.69
N TYR A 222 -10.88 3.61 16.03
CA TYR A 222 -10.49 3.99 14.68
C TYR A 222 -11.59 3.74 13.66
N ALA A 223 -12.28 2.60 13.73
CA ALA A 223 -13.36 2.26 12.83
C ALA A 223 -14.54 3.24 12.93
N LEU A 224 -14.99 3.54 14.14
CA LEU A 224 -16.10 4.46 14.37
C LEU A 224 -15.76 5.89 13.94
N GLU A 225 -14.53 6.36 14.20
CA GLU A 225 -14.13 7.70 13.75
C GLU A 225 -13.98 7.75 12.22
N ALA A 226 -13.46 6.70 11.58
CA ALA A 226 -13.41 6.61 10.13
C ALA A 226 -14.82 6.66 9.52
N ILE A 227 -15.79 5.90 10.05
CA ILE A 227 -17.19 5.91 9.61
C ILE A 227 -17.79 7.32 9.78
N ARG A 228 -17.54 7.99 10.92
CA ARG A 228 -18.02 9.35 11.17
C ARG A 228 -17.47 10.35 10.15
N LEU A 229 -16.16 10.34 9.90
CA LEU A 229 -15.50 11.24 8.95
C LEU A 229 -15.98 11.00 7.52
N LEU A 230 -16.12 9.74 7.12
CA LEU A 230 -16.63 9.37 5.80
C LEU A 230 -18.07 9.82 5.61
N SER A 231 -18.92 9.59 6.59
CA SER A 231 -20.35 10.01 6.54
C SER A 231 -20.51 11.51 6.30
N VAL A 232 -19.66 12.33 6.93
CA VAL A 232 -19.70 13.79 6.72
C VAL A 232 -19.13 14.17 5.34
N SER A 233 -17.99 13.60 4.96
CA SER A 233 -17.29 13.98 3.72
C SER A 233 -18.02 13.53 2.45
N TYR A 234 -18.71 12.40 2.49
CA TYR A 234 -19.40 11.79 1.34
C TYR A 234 -20.89 12.11 1.24
N THR A 235 -21.47 12.82 2.21
CA THR A 235 -22.88 13.25 2.17
C THR A 235 -23.21 14.09 0.93
N HIS A 236 -22.23 14.78 0.37
CA HIS A 236 -22.39 15.65 -0.80
C HIS A 236 -21.94 15.03 -2.13
N LEU A 237 -21.40 13.81 -2.12
CA LEU A 237 -21.16 13.08 -3.35
C LEU A 237 -22.50 12.53 -3.84
N THR A 238 -23.12 13.24 -4.77
CA THR A 238 -24.28 12.71 -5.48
C THR A 238 -23.86 11.47 -6.25
N LEU A 239 -24.20 10.30 -5.73
CA LEU A 239 -24.21 9.09 -6.52
C LEU A 239 -25.13 9.33 -7.72
N PRO A 240 -24.76 8.89 -8.94
CA PRO A 240 -25.71 8.92 -10.05
C PRO A 240 -26.95 8.16 -9.63
N THR A 241 -28.06 8.88 -9.49
CA THR A 241 -29.37 8.35 -9.04
C THR A 241 -30.09 7.55 -10.14
N LYS A 242 -29.43 7.27 -11.25
CA LYS A 242 -29.94 6.43 -12.31
C LYS A 242 -29.00 5.25 -12.53
N LEU A 243 -29.45 4.09 -12.07
CA LEU A 243 -29.09 2.80 -12.66
C LEU A 243 -29.87 2.75 -14.00
N GLU A 244 -29.25 3.20 -15.05
CA GLU A 244 -29.71 2.91 -16.43
C GLU A 244 -28.83 1.82 -17.01
#